data_5288bd15103f289b10d4b61f6f4fb643
#
_entry.id   5288bd15103f289b10d4b61f6f4fb643
#
_cell.length_a   1.000
_cell.length_b   1.000
_cell.length_c   1.000
_cell.angle_alpha   90.00
_cell.angle_beta   90.00
_cell.angle_gamma   90.00
#
_symmetry.space_group_name_H-M   'P 1'
#
loop_
_entity.id
_entity.type
_entity.pdbx_description
1 polymer ?
#
loop_
_entity_poly.entity_id
_entity_poly.type
_entity_poly.pdbx_seq_one_letter_code
_entity_poly.pdbx_strand_id
1 'polypeptide(L)'
;MTTKIAETTPIQIFDTTLRDGEQSPGAAMTHEEKLQIAELLDEMGVDIIEAGFPISSQGDFRAVQEISKIVKRASVCGLARAGFKDIDRAGEALKGAFRPRIHTFISTSPVHMKHKLNMGENAVLEAIGASVTRARNFTSEVEWSGEDATRTVPDFLCKCVEVAIHSGATVINVPDTVGYSTPQEYFDIIKMLRTRVPNADKVVFSTHVHNDLGLAVANSLAGVLAGARQVECTINGIGERAGNAALEEIVMALKVRKDIMPFTTGINTTLLNRASKLVSNVTGFPVQYNKAIVGKNAFSHESGIHQDGMLKNVETYEIMRPEDVGVNSTSLMLGKLSGRHAFRDKLENMGYVLEAEAFEDAFKRFKDLADKKKHVFDEDIAALVDDEVMRGQDVLTIKALRVESGTGIIPVASLTMDAQGTVKSVTTSGDGPVDAIFMAIREAYPHTATLQLFQISAVTEGTDAQAQVSVRLEEDGRTVTGKASDTDTMVAAAYAYVNALNKLLVKRQKQAPEPLAVAK
;
A
#
# COMPACT_ATOMS: atom_id res chain seq x y z
N MET A 1 -26.96 -37.57 3.76
CA MET A 1 -27.65 -36.27 3.59
C MET A 1 -26.76 -35.41 2.71
N THR A 2 -27.09 -35.24 1.44
CA THR A 2 -26.39 -34.36 0.53
C THR A 2 -26.65 -32.93 0.95
N THR A 3 -25.68 -32.32 1.63
CA THR A 3 -25.70 -30.88 1.94
C THR A 3 -25.75 -30.14 0.60
N LYS A 4 -26.88 -29.50 0.29
CA LYS A 4 -26.97 -28.52 -0.79
C LYS A 4 -25.88 -27.48 -0.51
N ILE A 5 -24.88 -27.41 -1.40
CA ILE A 5 -23.94 -26.29 -1.42
C ILE A 5 -24.81 -25.04 -1.62
N ALA A 6 -24.91 -24.18 -0.61
CA ALA A 6 -25.61 -22.92 -0.73
C ALA A 6 -24.94 -22.15 -1.88
N GLU A 7 -25.73 -21.63 -2.82
CA GLU A 7 -25.22 -20.74 -3.87
C GLU A 7 -24.50 -19.58 -3.18
N THR A 8 -23.19 -19.47 -3.42
CA THR A 8 -22.38 -18.38 -2.86
C THR A 8 -22.61 -17.12 -3.67
N THR A 9 -22.88 -16.02 -2.98
CA THR A 9 -23.06 -14.71 -3.62
C THR A 9 -21.72 -14.00 -3.75
N PRO A 10 -21.33 -13.53 -4.94
CA PRO A 10 -20.07 -12.81 -5.12
C PRO A 10 -20.14 -11.42 -4.49
N ILE A 11 -19.04 -11.01 -3.87
CA ILE A 11 -18.78 -9.67 -3.37
C ILE A 11 -17.66 -9.07 -4.21
N GLN A 12 -17.91 -7.90 -4.78
CA GLN A 12 -16.90 -7.15 -5.52
C GLN A 12 -15.95 -6.44 -4.55
N ILE A 13 -14.66 -6.54 -4.82
CA ILE A 13 -13.62 -5.83 -4.10
C ILE A 13 -13.21 -4.60 -4.90
N PHE A 14 -13.43 -3.44 -4.30
CA PHE A 14 -13.02 -2.15 -4.81
C PHE A 14 -11.79 -1.70 -4.02
N ASP A 15 -10.63 -1.68 -4.67
CA ASP A 15 -9.40 -1.22 -4.03
C ASP A 15 -9.19 0.27 -4.28
N THR A 16 -9.03 1.03 -3.21
CA THR A 16 -8.74 2.46 -3.25
C THR A 16 -7.35 2.80 -2.68
N THR A 17 -6.43 1.84 -2.67
CA THR A 17 -5.04 2.05 -2.22
C THR A 17 -4.36 3.20 -2.95
N LEU A 18 -4.58 3.31 -4.27
CA LEU A 18 -3.97 4.33 -5.13
C LEU A 18 -4.65 5.70 -5.08
N ARG A 19 -5.80 5.83 -4.40
CA ARG A 19 -6.49 7.11 -4.22
C ARG A 19 -6.61 7.48 -2.74
N ASP A 20 -7.46 6.80 -1.95
CA ASP A 20 -7.67 7.10 -0.53
C ASP A 20 -6.47 6.64 0.31
N GLY A 21 -5.90 5.51 -0.04
CA GLY A 21 -4.66 5.03 0.57
C GLY A 21 -3.51 6.02 0.44
N GLU A 22 -3.33 6.61 -0.74
CA GLU A 22 -2.29 7.62 -0.99
C GLU A 22 -2.53 8.95 -0.26
N GLN A 23 -3.78 9.25 0.14
CA GLN A 23 -4.09 10.45 0.93
C GLN A 23 -3.58 10.36 2.38
N SER A 24 -3.08 9.21 2.79
CA SER A 24 -2.38 9.06 4.07
C SER A 24 -1.16 9.98 4.14
N PRO A 25 -1.01 10.83 5.16
CA PRO A 25 0.15 11.71 5.26
C PRO A 25 1.47 10.94 5.21
N GLY A 26 2.31 11.22 4.21
CA GLY A 26 3.59 10.53 3.99
C GLY A 26 3.54 9.30 3.08
N ALA A 27 2.38 8.89 2.58
CA ALA A 27 2.22 7.73 1.68
C ALA A 27 2.30 8.07 0.18
N ALA A 28 2.80 9.24 -0.19
CA ALA A 28 2.89 9.64 -1.59
C ALA A 28 3.70 8.62 -2.42
N MET A 29 3.13 8.22 -3.55
CA MET A 29 3.70 7.20 -4.44
C MET A 29 4.22 7.85 -5.72
N THR A 30 5.32 7.35 -6.24
CA THR A 30 5.79 7.73 -7.57
C THR A 30 4.88 7.13 -8.65
N HIS A 31 4.99 7.68 -9.85
CA HIS A 31 4.22 7.21 -10.99
C HIS A 31 4.46 5.69 -11.26
N GLU A 32 5.72 5.27 -11.28
CA GLU A 32 6.09 3.87 -11.52
C GLU A 32 5.60 2.93 -10.41
N GLU A 33 5.61 3.40 -9.16
CA GLU A 33 5.10 2.63 -8.02
C GLU A 33 3.58 2.44 -8.12
N LYS A 34 2.83 3.45 -8.56
CA LYS A 34 1.38 3.32 -8.82
C LYS A 34 1.10 2.28 -9.90
N LEU A 35 1.88 2.26 -10.97
CA LEU A 35 1.73 1.26 -12.03
C LEU A 35 2.00 -0.17 -11.52
N GLN A 36 3.08 -0.36 -10.73
CA GLN A 36 3.39 -1.67 -10.13
C GLN A 36 2.29 -2.18 -9.20
N ILE A 37 1.72 -1.28 -8.38
CA ILE A 37 0.60 -1.66 -7.50
C ILE A 37 -0.64 -1.99 -8.33
N ALA A 38 -0.97 -1.20 -9.35
CA ALA A 38 -2.12 -1.44 -10.22
C ALA A 38 -2.02 -2.79 -10.96
N GLU A 39 -0.84 -3.14 -11.48
CA GLU A 39 -0.60 -4.45 -12.10
C GLU A 39 -0.79 -5.60 -11.12
N LEU A 40 -0.28 -5.47 -9.90
CA LEU A 40 -0.45 -6.50 -8.87
C LEU A 40 -1.91 -6.63 -8.42
N LEU A 41 -2.65 -5.54 -8.28
CA LEU A 41 -4.07 -5.56 -7.96
C LEU A 41 -4.89 -6.26 -9.07
N ASP A 42 -4.57 -6.00 -10.34
CA ASP A 42 -5.20 -6.67 -11.48
C ASP A 42 -4.85 -8.17 -11.52
N GLU A 43 -3.58 -8.55 -11.26
CA GLU A 43 -3.12 -9.94 -11.12
C GLU A 43 -3.84 -10.65 -9.97
N MET A 44 -4.02 -9.96 -8.85
CA MET A 44 -4.68 -10.48 -7.65
C MET A 44 -6.18 -10.71 -7.85
N GLY A 45 -6.78 -10.12 -8.88
CA GLY A 45 -8.19 -10.29 -9.21
C GLY A 45 -9.10 -9.32 -8.47
N VAL A 46 -8.62 -8.11 -8.15
CA VAL A 46 -9.46 -7.00 -7.70
C VAL A 46 -10.48 -6.66 -8.78
N ASP A 47 -11.72 -6.41 -8.40
CA ASP A 47 -12.79 -6.12 -9.37
C ASP A 47 -12.72 -4.69 -9.88
N ILE A 48 -12.42 -3.73 -9.00
CA ILE A 48 -12.31 -2.32 -9.33
C ILE A 48 -11.06 -1.72 -8.66
N ILE A 49 -10.27 -0.98 -9.44
CA ILE A 49 -9.09 -0.23 -8.96
C ILE A 49 -9.40 1.26 -9.09
N GLU A 50 -9.50 1.97 -7.96
CA GLU A 50 -9.61 3.42 -7.95
C GLU A 50 -8.20 4.01 -8.09
N ALA A 51 -7.88 4.42 -9.31
CA ALA A 51 -6.52 4.74 -9.73
C ALA A 51 -6.04 6.13 -9.31
N GLY A 52 -6.94 7.01 -8.88
CA GLY A 52 -6.60 8.36 -8.42
C GLY A 52 -7.71 9.39 -8.59
N PHE A 53 -7.34 10.66 -8.43
CA PHE A 53 -8.23 11.82 -8.55
C PHE A 53 -7.75 12.76 -9.68
N PRO A 54 -8.15 12.54 -10.94
CA PRO A 54 -7.55 13.15 -12.12
C PRO A 54 -7.53 14.69 -12.17
N ILE A 55 -8.40 15.37 -11.41
CA ILE A 55 -8.42 16.83 -11.33
C ILE A 55 -7.42 17.38 -10.33
N SER A 56 -6.93 16.57 -9.38
CA SER A 56 -6.06 17.01 -8.30
C SER A 56 -4.72 17.53 -8.80
N SER A 57 -4.14 16.85 -9.80
CA SER A 57 -2.86 17.22 -10.39
C SER A 57 -2.70 16.63 -11.80
N GLN A 58 -1.72 17.17 -12.56
CA GLN A 58 -1.35 16.58 -13.85
C GLN A 58 -0.70 15.20 -13.69
N GLY A 59 0.00 14.96 -12.57
CA GLY A 59 0.58 13.66 -12.21
C GLY A 59 -0.49 12.60 -12.03
N ASP A 60 -1.52 12.90 -11.23
CA ASP A 60 -2.66 12.01 -11.01
C ASP A 60 -3.44 11.72 -12.30
N PHE A 61 -3.66 12.74 -13.13
CA PHE A 61 -4.28 12.53 -14.43
C PHE A 61 -3.51 11.52 -15.29
N ARG A 62 -2.17 11.67 -15.38
CA ARG A 62 -1.32 10.78 -16.14
C ARG A 62 -1.30 9.36 -15.54
N ALA A 63 -1.23 9.24 -14.22
CA ALA A 63 -1.26 7.95 -13.55
C ALA A 63 -2.55 7.18 -13.88
N VAL A 64 -3.72 7.82 -13.72
CA VAL A 64 -5.01 7.21 -14.10
C VAL A 64 -5.04 6.84 -15.57
N GLN A 65 -4.53 7.70 -16.47
CA GLN A 65 -4.50 7.43 -17.90
C GLN A 65 -3.61 6.22 -18.26
N GLU A 66 -2.47 6.05 -17.61
CA GLU A 66 -1.56 4.93 -17.89
C GLU A 66 -2.05 3.64 -17.23
N ILE A 67 -2.55 3.70 -16.00
CA ILE A 67 -3.22 2.57 -15.36
C ILE A 67 -4.38 2.06 -16.23
N SER A 68 -5.15 2.97 -16.83
CA SER A 68 -6.24 2.63 -17.76
C SER A 68 -5.79 1.82 -18.97
N LYS A 69 -4.53 1.92 -19.38
CA LYS A 69 -3.98 1.18 -20.53
C LYS A 69 -3.41 -0.19 -20.15
N ILE A 70 -2.86 -0.31 -18.93
CA ILE A 70 -2.16 -1.54 -18.50
C ILE A 70 -3.08 -2.54 -17.82
N VAL A 71 -4.10 -2.09 -17.07
CA VAL A 71 -5.09 -2.94 -16.40
C VAL A 71 -5.95 -3.63 -17.44
N LYS A 72 -6.12 -4.97 -17.32
CA LYS A 72 -6.79 -5.81 -18.32
C LYS A 72 -8.05 -6.50 -17.81
N ARG A 73 -8.19 -6.67 -16.51
CA ARG A 73 -9.26 -7.46 -15.88
C ARG A 73 -10.18 -6.60 -15.02
N ALA A 74 -9.59 -5.79 -14.14
CA ALA A 74 -10.34 -4.89 -13.26
C ALA A 74 -10.99 -3.73 -14.02
N SER A 75 -12.07 -3.19 -13.47
CA SER A 75 -12.55 -1.86 -13.85
C SER A 75 -11.59 -0.80 -13.29
N VAL A 76 -11.20 0.18 -14.11
CA VAL A 76 -10.42 1.32 -13.65
C VAL A 76 -11.37 2.45 -13.32
N CYS A 77 -11.26 2.95 -12.07
CA CYS A 77 -12.11 4.00 -11.53
C CYS A 77 -11.32 5.29 -11.33
N GLY A 78 -11.96 6.42 -11.62
CA GLY A 78 -11.44 7.75 -11.31
C GLY A 78 -12.42 8.52 -10.45
N LEU A 79 -11.91 9.16 -9.38
CA LEU A 79 -12.72 9.99 -8.48
C LEU A 79 -13.01 11.36 -9.11
N ALA A 80 -14.21 11.88 -8.87
CA ALA A 80 -14.65 13.22 -9.30
C ALA A 80 -15.64 13.82 -8.30
N ARG A 81 -15.42 15.05 -7.87
CA ARG A 81 -16.48 15.83 -7.17
C ARG A 81 -17.67 16.04 -8.08
N ALA A 82 -18.83 16.39 -7.52
CA ALA A 82 -20.07 16.64 -8.27
C ALA A 82 -20.03 17.87 -9.20
N GLY A 83 -18.84 18.27 -9.66
CA GLY A 83 -18.61 19.36 -10.61
C GLY A 83 -18.26 18.84 -12.00
N PHE A 84 -18.81 19.44 -13.04
CA PHE A 84 -18.61 19.00 -14.43
C PHE A 84 -17.14 18.94 -14.84
N LYS A 85 -16.32 19.90 -14.40
CA LYS A 85 -14.90 19.91 -14.71
C LYS A 85 -14.16 18.67 -14.17
N ASP A 86 -14.49 18.25 -12.96
CA ASP A 86 -13.91 17.07 -12.35
C ASP A 86 -14.31 15.80 -13.11
N ILE A 87 -15.60 15.69 -13.44
CA ILE A 87 -16.17 14.54 -14.16
C ILE A 87 -15.59 14.43 -15.56
N ASP A 88 -15.52 15.56 -16.28
CA ASP A 88 -14.93 15.61 -17.63
C ASP A 88 -13.47 15.17 -17.59
N ARG A 89 -12.72 15.64 -16.59
CA ARG A 89 -11.31 15.29 -16.40
C ARG A 89 -11.13 13.80 -16.09
N ALA A 90 -12.00 13.22 -15.26
CA ALA A 90 -12.01 11.79 -14.99
C ALA A 90 -12.35 11.00 -16.26
N GLY A 91 -13.38 11.41 -17.00
CA GLY A 91 -13.76 10.78 -18.26
C GLY A 91 -12.64 10.80 -19.31
N GLU A 92 -11.89 11.91 -19.40
CA GLU A 92 -10.71 12.01 -20.28
C GLU A 92 -9.59 11.04 -19.87
N ALA A 93 -9.28 10.95 -18.58
CA ALA A 93 -8.23 10.07 -18.07
C ALA A 93 -8.56 8.59 -18.31
N LEU A 94 -9.82 8.22 -18.25
CA LEU A 94 -10.31 6.85 -18.37
C LEU A 94 -10.54 6.36 -19.82
N LYS A 95 -10.34 7.18 -20.84
CA LYS A 95 -10.60 6.81 -22.26
C LYS A 95 -9.90 5.52 -22.72
N GLY A 96 -8.78 5.15 -22.12
CA GLY A 96 -8.01 3.95 -22.45
C GLY A 96 -8.44 2.69 -21.69
N ALA A 97 -9.31 2.81 -20.69
CA ALA A 97 -9.68 1.70 -19.82
C ALA A 97 -10.59 0.70 -20.55
N PHE A 98 -10.32 -0.59 -20.33
CA PHE A 98 -11.16 -1.68 -20.83
C PHE A 98 -12.57 -1.61 -20.22
N ARG A 99 -12.65 -1.29 -18.92
CA ARG A 99 -13.91 -1.09 -18.18
C ARG A 99 -13.77 0.19 -17.33
N PRO A 100 -14.13 1.37 -17.89
CA PRO A 100 -14.05 2.62 -17.16
C PRO A 100 -15.20 2.76 -16.17
N ARG A 101 -14.91 3.29 -14.96
CA ARG A 101 -15.90 3.70 -13.96
C ARG A 101 -15.60 5.13 -13.52
N ILE A 102 -16.61 5.95 -13.37
CA ILE A 102 -16.51 7.26 -12.74
C ILE A 102 -17.17 7.18 -11.37
N HIS A 103 -16.41 7.53 -10.32
CA HIS A 103 -16.88 7.66 -8.96
C HIS A 103 -17.09 9.14 -8.65
N THR A 104 -18.35 9.58 -8.54
CA THR A 104 -18.67 10.96 -8.19
C THR A 104 -19.31 11.06 -6.82
N PHE A 105 -19.02 12.13 -6.10
CA PHE A 105 -19.48 12.30 -4.72
C PHE A 105 -19.85 13.73 -4.39
N ILE A 106 -20.74 13.86 -3.41
CA ILE A 106 -21.07 15.12 -2.73
C ILE A 106 -21.45 14.84 -1.29
N SER A 107 -21.11 15.75 -0.38
CA SER A 107 -21.46 15.61 1.04
C SER A 107 -22.96 15.79 1.28
N THR A 108 -23.52 14.93 2.12
CA THR A 108 -24.98 14.93 2.39
C THR A 108 -25.32 15.20 3.85
N SER A 109 -24.34 15.17 4.77
CA SER A 109 -24.60 15.46 6.20
C SER A 109 -24.86 16.94 6.44
N PRO A 110 -25.69 17.29 7.44
CA PRO A 110 -25.99 18.69 7.77
C PRO A 110 -24.74 19.51 8.10
N VAL A 111 -23.75 18.90 8.74
CA VAL A 111 -22.48 19.57 9.09
C VAL A 111 -21.72 19.96 7.84
N HIS A 112 -21.57 19.04 6.88
CA HIS A 112 -20.84 19.29 5.64
C HIS A 112 -21.61 20.21 4.69
N MET A 113 -22.93 20.03 4.55
CA MET A 113 -23.75 20.92 3.74
C MET A 113 -23.65 22.36 4.20
N LYS A 114 -23.69 22.59 5.53
CA LYS A 114 -23.63 23.93 6.11
C LYS A 114 -22.24 24.55 6.05
N HIS A 115 -21.20 23.82 6.45
CA HIS A 115 -19.88 24.40 6.70
C HIS A 115 -18.86 24.20 5.56
N LYS A 116 -19.04 23.15 4.75
CA LYS A 116 -18.14 22.82 3.64
C LYS A 116 -18.72 23.27 2.29
N LEU A 117 -20.00 22.92 2.02
CA LEU A 117 -20.62 23.19 0.73
C LEU A 117 -21.34 24.53 0.70
N ASN A 118 -21.84 24.99 1.83
CA ASN A 118 -22.75 26.15 1.93
C ASN A 118 -23.98 25.99 1.01
N MET A 119 -24.56 24.78 1.00
CA MET A 119 -25.69 24.40 0.14
C MET A 119 -26.85 23.87 0.98
N GLY A 120 -28.08 24.17 0.56
CA GLY A 120 -29.29 23.55 1.09
C GLY A 120 -29.61 22.21 0.41
N GLU A 121 -30.54 21.45 1.00
CA GLU A 121 -30.93 20.11 0.51
C GLU A 121 -31.28 20.09 -0.98
N ASN A 122 -32.11 21.01 -1.46
CA ASN A 122 -32.51 21.04 -2.87
C ASN A 122 -31.32 21.23 -3.84
N ALA A 123 -30.39 22.12 -3.50
CA ALA A 123 -29.20 22.34 -4.30
C ALA A 123 -28.27 21.10 -4.33
N VAL A 124 -28.20 20.35 -3.20
CA VAL A 124 -27.47 19.09 -3.15
C VAL A 124 -28.15 18.03 -4.04
N LEU A 125 -29.46 17.89 -3.99
CA LEU A 125 -30.21 16.96 -4.86
C LEU A 125 -30.03 17.29 -6.34
N GLU A 126 -30.09 18.57 -6.72
CA GLU A 126 -29.82 19.02 -8.09
C GLU A 126 -28.39 18.67 -8.53
N ALA A 127 -27.40 18.89 -7.67
CA ALA A 127 -25.99 18.57 -7.94
C ALA A 127 -25.78 17.06 -8.11
N ILE A 128 -26.45 16.22 -7.29
CA ILE A 128 -26.44 14.76 -7.45
C ILE A 128 -26.94 14.36 -8.84
N GLY A 129 -28.14 14.83 -9.20
CA GLY A 129 -28.74 14.52 -10.49
C GLY A 129 -27.87 14.94 -11.67
N ALA A 130 -27.37 16.18 -11.65
CA ALA A 130 -26.54 16.73 -12.69
C ALA A 130 -25.19 15.98 -12.83
N SER A 131 -24.52 15.68 -11.71
CA SER A 131 -23.22 15.01 -11.72
C SER A 131 -23.30 13.57 -12.23
N VAL A 132 -24.26 12.79 -11.74
CA VAL A 132 -24.46 11.41 -12.20
C VAL A 132 -24.82 11.38 -13.68
N THR A 133 -25.75 12.22 -14.12
CA THR A 133 -26.11 12.33 -15.55
C THR A 133 -24.91 12.72 -16.40
N ARG A 134 -24.05 13.64 -15.92
CA ARG A 134 -22.82 14.02 -16.63
C ARG A 134 -21.85 12.86 -16.74
N ALA A 135 -21.63 12.11 -15.66
CA ALA A 135 -20.75 10.93 -15.64
C ALA A 135 -21.23 9.83 -16.60
N ARG A 136 -22.55 9.64 -16.72
CA ARG A 136 -23.17 8.68 -17.65
C ARG A 136 -22.85 8.96 -19.13
N ASN A 137 -22.46 10.17 -19.50
CA ASN A 137 -22.04 10.48 -20.86
C ASN A 137 -20.67 9.89 -21.22
N PHE A 138 -19.87 9.49 -20.22
CA PHE A 138 -18.54 8.93 -20.42
C PHE A 138 -18.50 7.41 -20.26
N THR A 139 -19.33 6.86 -19.37
CA THR A 139 -19.33 5.43 -19.06
C THR A 139 -20.72 4.93 -18.64
N SER A 140 -20.94 3.62 -18.85
CA SER A 140 -22.12 2.93 -18.32
C SER A 140 -21.99 2.56 -16.84
N GLU A 141 -20.80 2.61 -16.24
CA GLU A 141 -20.58 2.32 -14.82
C GLU A 141 -20.31 3.62 -14.05
N VAL A 142 -21.29 4.06 -13.27
CA VAL A 142 -21.19 5.25 -12.43
C VAL A 142 -21.46 4.86 -10.99
N GLU A 143 -20.49 5.15 -10.14
CA GLU A 143 -20.61 5.04 -8.69
C GLU A 143 -20.88 6.42 -8.09
N TRP A 144 -21.85 6.47 -7.18
CA TRP A 144 -22.16 7.69 -6.45
C TRP A 144 -22.02 7.49 -4.95
N SER A 145 -21.31 8.41 -4.30
CA SER A 145 -21.14 8.44 -2.83
C SER A 145 -21.81 9.65 -2.22
N GLY A 146 -22.60 9.40 -1.17
CA GLY A 146 -23.02 10.44 -0.25
C GLY A 146 -21.97 10.66 0.82
N GLU A 147 -21.01 11.54 0.61
CA GLU A 147 -19.96 11.77 1.61
C GLU A 147 -20.57 12.09 2.97
N ASP A 148 -20.06 11.44 4.03
CA ASP A 148 -20.57 11.53 5.41
C ASP A 148 -22.01 10.98 5.56
N ALA A 149 -22.31 9.90 4.83
CA ALA A 149 -23.64 9.28 4.78
C ALA A 149 -24.12 8.83 6.15
N THR A 150 -23.23 8.32 7.01
CA THR A 150 -23.60 7.81 8.34
C THR A 150 -24.08 8.89 9.31
N ARG A 151 -23.74 10.16 9.06
CA ARG A 151 -24.25 11.32 9.82
C ARG A 151 -25.31 12.12 9.07
N THR A 152 -25.77 11.62 7.93
CA THR A 152 -26.84 12.24 7.15
C THR A 152 -28.21 11.89 7.76
N VAL A 153 -29.13 12.84 7.75
CA VAL A 153 -30.52 12.60 8.20
C VAL A 153 -31.12 11.47 7.33
N PRO A 154 -31.68 10.40 7.92
CA PRO A 154 -32.10 9.20 7.19
C PRO A 154 -33.05 9.47 6.01
N ASP A 155 -34.04 10.35 6.19
CA ASP A 155 -34.99 10.67 5.14
C ASP A 155 -34.34 11.44 3.99
N PHE A 156 -33.40 12.30 4.29
CA PHE A 156 -32.64 13.03 3.27
C PHE A 156 -31.67 12.09 2.54
N LEU A 157 -31.01 11.19 3.26
CA LEU A 157 -30.13 10.18 2.64
C LEU A 157 -30.91 9.31 1.64
N CYS A 158 -32.11 8.85 2.01
CA CYS A 158 -32.99 8.11 1.09
C CYS A 158 -33.30 8.91 -0.20
N LYS A 159 -33.63 10.20 -0.06
CA LYS A 159 -33.87 11.08 -1.24
C LYS A 159 -32.61 11.24 -2.11
N CYS A 160 -31.44 11.42 -1.50
CA CYS A 160 -30.18 11.52 -2.22
C CYS A 160 -29.91 10.26 -3.05
N VAL A 161 -30.05 9.08 -2.43
CA VAL A 161 -29.86 7.78 -3.11
C VAL A 161 -30.88 7.58 -4.22
N GLU A 162 -32.17 7.91 -3.99
CA GLU A 162 -33.20 7.83 -5.01
C GLU A 162 -32.88 8.68 -6.24
N VAL A 163 -32.45 9.94 -6.03
CA VAL A 163 -32.03 10.84 -7.12
C VAL A 163 -30.83 10.29 -7.87
N ALA A 164 -29.83 9.76 -7.16
CA ALA A 164 -28.65 9.18 -7.79
C ALA A 164 -29.01 7.97 -8.67
N ILE A 165 -29.86 7.06 -8.17
CA ILE A 165 -30.35 5.90 -8.95
C ILE A 165 -31.14 6.36 -10.17
N HIS A 166 -32.06 7.29 -9.99
CA HIS A 166 -32.90 7.82 -11.09
C HIS A 166 -32.05 8.48 -12.17
N SER A 167 -30.96 9.13 -11.80
CA SER A 167 -30.03 9.80 -12.70
C SER A 167 -29.05 8.84 -13.40
N GLY A 168 -29.05 7.55 -13.01
CA GLY A 168 -28.32 6.49 -13.69
C GLY A 168 -27.10 5.96 -12.96
N ALA A 169 -26.95 6.21 -11.65
CA ALA A 169 -25.92 5.53 -10.84
C ALA A 169 -26.18 4.02 -10.87
N THR A 170 -25.11 3.26 -11.05
CA THR A 170 -25.12 1.78 -11.02
C THR A 170 -24.65 1.20 -9.69
N VAL A 171 -23.90 2.00 -8.96
CA VAL A 171 -23.42 1.68 -7.61
C VAL A 171 -23.69 2.84 -6.67
N ILE A 172 -24.20 2.53 -5.49
CA ILE A 172 -24.41 3.46 -4.39
C ILE A 172 -23.46 3.12 -3.25
N ASN A 173 -22.51 3.98 -3.03
CA ASN A 173 -21.56 3.82 -1.94
C ASN A 173 -22.00 4.64 -0.72
N VAL A 174 -21.88 4.02 0.47
CA VAL A 174 -22.35 4.58 1.74
C VAL A 174 -21.16 4.77 2.67
N PRO A 175 -20.47 5.94 2.63
CA PRO A 175 -19.26 6.12 3.42
C PRO A 175 -19.55 6.47 4.88
N ASP A 176 -18.86 5.76 5.78
CA ASP A 176 -18.59 6.18 7.15
C ASP A 176 -17.30 7.00 7.17
N THR A 177 -17.43 8.24 6.73
CA THR A 177 -16.30 9.13 6.42
C THR A 177 -15.43 9.47 7.63
N VAL A 178 -15.98 9.44 8.83
CA VAL A 178 -15.26 9.74 10.08
C VAL A 178 -15.06 8.50 10.95
N GLY A 179 -15.43 7.32 10.47
CA GLY A 179 -15.16 6.04 11.11
C GLY A 179 -15.77 5.91 12.51
N TYR A 180 -16.98 6.41 12.72
CA TYR A 180 -17.56 6.47 14.06
C TYR A 180 -18.76 5.54 14.29
N SER A 181 -19.27 4.91 13.24
CA SER A 181 -20.42 4.01 13.33
C SER A 181 -20.04 2.69 13.99
N THR A 182 -20.99 2.10 14.72
CA THR A 182 -20.89 0.72 15.17
C THR A 182 -21.38 -0.25 14.08
N PRO A 183 -21.03 -1.55 14.15
CA PRO A 183 -21.47 -2.52 13.15
C PRO A 183 -22.99 -2.62 13.00
N GLN A 184 -23.74 -2.52 14.12
CA GLN A 184 -25.19 -2.56 14.07
C GLN A 184 -25.79 -1.32 13.41
N GLU A 185 -25.29 -0.13 13.73
CA GLU A 185 -25.74 1.12 13.09
C GLU A 185 -25.48 1.10 11.59
N TYR A 186 -24.29 0.63 11.17
CA TYR A 186 -23.94 0.55 9.77
C TYR A 186 -24.81 -0.47 9.01
N PHE A 187 -25.05 -1.64 9.63
CA PHE A 187 -26.01 -2.63 9.12
C PHE A 187 -27.38 -2.01 8.89
N ASP A 188 -27.91 -1.29 9.90
CA ASP A 188 -29.24 -0.70 9.85
C ASP A 188 -29.35 0.37 8.77
N ILE A 189 -28.31 1.18 8.55
CA ILE A 189 -28.27 2.18 7.47
C ILE A 189 -28.38 1.49 6.09
N ILE A 190 -27.55 0.49 5.80
CA ILE A 190 -27.61 -0.24 4.53
C ILE A 190 -28.96 -0.92 4.35
N LYS A 191 -29.47 -1.58 5.38
CA LYS A 191 -30.78 -2.23 5.35
C LYS A 191 -31.90 -1.23 5.12
N MET A 192 -31.86 -0.07 5.80
CA MET A 192 -32.82 1.01 5.62
C MET A 192 -32.87 1.50 4.18
N LEU A 193 -31.72 1.81 3.58
CA LEU A 193 -31.64 2.28 2.20
C LEU A 193 -32.21 1.25 1.22
N ARG A 194 -31.84 -0.01 1.37
CA ARG A 194 -32.33 -1.10 0.51
C ARG A 194 -33.82 -1.37 0.63
N THR A 195 -34.43 -1.04 1.77
CA THR A 195 -35.87 -1.28 1.99
C THR A 195 -36.73 -0.07 1.71
N ARG A 196 -36.21 1.14 1.87
CA ARG A 196 -37.00 2.39 1.75
C ARG A 196 -36.84 3.09 0.41
N VAL A 197 -35.71 2.90 -0.28
CA VAL A 197 -35.44 3.59 -1.53
C VAL A 197 -36.07 2.84 -2.70
N PRO A 198 -36.91 3.48 -3.51
CA PRO A 198 -37.44 2.86 -4.73
C PRO A 198 -36.30 2.46 -5.69
N ASN A 199 -36.43 1.27 -6.31
CA ASN A 199 -35.44 0.72 -7.26
C ASN A 199 -34.05 0.46 -6.65
N ALA A 200 -33.92 0.32 -5.34
CA ALA A 200 -32.69 -0.08 -4.68
C ALA A 200 -32.16 -1.46 -5.14
N ASP A 201 -33.05 -2.30 -5.64
CA ASP A 201 -32.74 -3.61 -6.22
C ASP A 201 -32.01 -3.52 -7.59
N LYS A 202 -32.04 -2.37 -8.26
CA LYS A 202 -31.40 -2.17 -9.57
C LYS A 202 -29.94 -1.73 -9.49
N VAL A 203 -29.42 -1.49 -8.30
CA VAL A 203 -28.07 -0.99 -8.07
C VAL A 203 -27.32 -1.88 -7.10
N VAL A 204 -25.99 -1.82 -7.17
CA VAL A 204 -25.10 -2.41 -6.16
C VAL A 204 -24.91 -1.42 -5.02
N PHE A 205 -25.12 -1.85 -3.79
CA PHE A 205 -24.70 -1.10 -2.62
C PHE A 205 -23.25 -1.44 -2.27
N SER A 206 -22.47 -0.40 -2.01
CA SER A 206 -21.06 -0.45 -1.61
C SER A 206 -20.87 0.05 -0.19
N THR A 207 -19.91 -0.51 0.50
CA THR A 207 -19.45 -0.03 1.81
C THR A 207 -18.11 0.67 1.67
N HIS A 208 -17.94 1.80 2.33
CA HIS A 208 -16.66 2.50 2.50
C HIS A 208 -16.56 2.97 3.94
N VAL A 209 -15.58 2.47 4.69
CA VAL A 209 -15.51 2.71 6.14
C VAL A 209 -14.10 3.05 6.56
N HIS A 210 -13.95 4.21 7.24
CA HIS A 210 -12.71 4.60 7.90
C HIS A 210 -12.58 3.92 9.26
N ASN A 211 -11.36 3.84 9.77
CA ASN A 211 -10.99 2.98 10.90
C ASN A 211 -10.73 3.73 12.20
N ASP A 212 -11.30 4.92 12.38
CA ASP A 212 -11.01 5.79 13.53
C ASP A 212 -11.33 5.14 14.89
N LEU A 213 -12.36 4.29 14.95
CA LEU A 213 -12.68 3.48 16.14
C LEU A 213 -12.16 2.03 16.07
N GLY A 214 -11.38 1.66 15.03
CA GLY A 214 -10.92 0.29 14.85
C GLY A 214 -12.00 -0.68 14.38
N LEU A 215 -13.11 -0.18 13.79
CA LEU A 215 -14.28 -0.98 13.42
C LEU A 215 -14.50 -1.11 11.90
N ALA A 216 -13.59 -0.60 11.07
CA ALA A 216 -13.80 -0.50 9.62
C ALA A 216 -14.13 -1.86 8.98
N VAL A 217 -13.37 -2.90 9.29
CA VAL A 217 -13.62 -4.26 8.78
C VAL A 217 -14.95 -4.81 9.29
N ALA A 218 -15.23 -4.66 10.58
CA ALA A 218 -16.48 -5.14 11.18
C ALA A 218 -17.70 -4.44 10.57
N ASN A 219 -17.64 -3.13 10.36
CA ASN A 219 -18.70 -2.35 9.74
C ASN A 219 -18.90 -2.75 8.26
N SER A 220 -17.83 -2.94 7.50
CA SER A 220 -17.90 -3.39 6.12
C SER A 220 -18.57 -4.76 5.99
N LEU A 221 -18.21 -5.72 6.85
CA LEU A 221 -18.85 -7.04 6.90
C LEU A 221 -20.31 -6.94 7.33
N ALA A 222 -20.65 -6.06 8.28
CA ALA A 222 -22.04 -5.80 8.67
C ALA A 222 -22.85 -5.24 7.49
N GLY A 223 -22.27 -4.34 6.70
CA GLY A 223 -22.87 -3.84 5.46
C GLY A 223 -23.12 -4.94 4.42
N VAL A 224 -22.17 -5.87 4.25
CA VAL A 224 -22.34 -7.05 3.38
C VAL A 224 -23.50 -7.92 3.86
N LEU A 225 -23.59 -8.18 5.16
CA LEU A 225 -24.71 -8.94 5.75
C LEU A 225 -26.06 -8.21 5.58
N ALA A 226 -26.06 -6.88 5.60
CA ALA A 226 -27.26 -6.07 5.33
C ALA A 226 -27.65 -6.03 3.84
N GLY A 227 -26.74 -6.50 2.95
CA GLY A 227 -27.01 -6.68 1.53
C GLY A 227 -26.17 -5.82 0.60
N ALA A 228 -25.12 -5.16 1.06
CA ALA A 228 -24.09 -4.62 0.17
C ALA A 228 -23.40 -5.75 -0.61
N ARG A 229 -22.96 -5.45 -1.83
CA ARG A 229 -22.31 -6.42 -2.73
C ARG A 229 -21.00 -5.89 -3.30
N GLN A 230 -20.56 -4.74 -2.87
CA GLN A 230 -19.23 -4.20 -3.08
C GLN A 230 -18.65 -3.71 -1.74
N VAL A 231 -17.34 -3.87 -1.56
CA VAL A 231 -16.59 -3.35 -0.40
C VAL A 231 -15.42 -2.54 -0.92
N GLU A 232 -15.39 -1.24 -0.57
CA GLU A 232 -14.21 -0.40 -0.74
C GLU A 232 -13.25 -0.64 0.42
N CYS A 233 -11.99 -0.87 0.09
CA CYS A 233 -10.95 -1.18 1.05
C CYS A 233 -9.58 -0.83 0.48
N THR A 234 -8.53 -0.94 1.31
CA THR A 234 -7.16 -0.69 0.88
C THR A 234 -6.25 -1.81 1.35
N ILE A 235 -5.17 -2.06 0.63
CA ILE A 235 -4.11 -2.95 1.11
C ILE A 235 -3.55 -2.37 2.43
N ASN A 236 -3.39 -3.21 3.44
CA ASN A 236 -2.95 -2.87 4.79
C ASN A 236 -3.88 -1.90 5.55
N GLY A 237 -5.04 -1.56 4.99
CA GLY A 237 -5.94 -0.59 5.58
C GLY A 237 -5.40 0.84 5.59
N ILE A 238 -4.47 1.20 4.70
CA ILE A 238 -3.92 2.56 4.64
C ILE A 238 -4.98 3.59 4.24
N GLY A 239 -4.80 4.85 4.63
CA GLY A 239 -5.71 5.95 4.32
C GLY A 239 -5.57 7.11 5.30
N GLU A 240 -6.40 8.11 5.15
CA GLU A 240 -6.39 9.26 6.07
C GLU A 240 -6.63 8.84 7.53
N ARG A 241 -6.03 9.55 8.46
CA ARG A 241 -6.14 9.37 9.92
C ARG A 241 -5.79 7.94 10.36
N ALA A 242 -6.78 7.10 10.73
CA ALA A 242 -6.58 5.71 11.13
C ALA A 242 -6.71 4.70 9.97
N GLY A 243 -6.92 5.19 8.74
CA GLY A 243 -7.00 4.38 7.53
C GLY A 243 -8.39 3.85 7.21
N ASN A 244 -8.45 2.92 6.28
CA ASN A 244 -9.64 2.26 5.74
C ASN A 244 -9.81 0.83 6.27
N ALA A 245 -10.89 0.18 5.86
CA ALA A 245 -11.01 -1.27 5.98
C ALA A 245 -9.86 -1.95 5.21
N ALA A 246 -9.20 -2.92 5.84
CA ALA A 246 -8.09 -3.64 5.23
C ALA A 246 -8.62 -4.74 4.27
N LEU A 247 -8.17 -4.71 3.01
CA LEU A 247 -8.58 -5.66 1.98
C LEU A 247 -8.32 -7.11 2.40
N GLU A 248 -7.13 -7.40 2.90
CA GLU A 248 -6.74 -8.73 3.33
C GLU A 248 -7.63 -9.29 4.44
N GLU A 249 -8.07 -8.42 5.36
CA GLU A 249 -8.93 -8.82 6.48
C GLU A 249 -10.35 -9.10 6.01
N ILE A 250 -10.92 -8.27 5.13
CA ILE A 250 -12.23 -8.49 4.51
C ILE A 250 -12.26 -9.82 3.75
N VAL A 251 -11.31 -10.01 2.84
CA VAL A 251 -11.26 -11.17 1.95
C VAL A 251 -11.09 -12.46 2.75
N MET A 252 -10.20 -12.46 3.73
CA MET A 252 -9.96 -13.65 4.54
C MET A 252 -11.10 -13.93 5.52
N ALA A 253 -11.76 -12.92 6.07
CA ALA A 253 -12.97 -13.12 6.88
C ALA A 253 -14.08 -13.82 6.07
N LEU A 254 -14.33 -13.38 4.83
CA LEU A 254 -15.31 -14.01 3.95
C LEU A 254 -14.88 -15.44 3.55
N LYS A 255 -13.59 -15.67 3.31
CA LYS A 255 -13.05 -16.99 2.94
C LYS A 255 -13.16 -18.00 4.09
N VAL A 256 -12.81 -17.57 5.32
CA VAL A 256 -12.77 -18.44 6.51
C VAL A 256 -14.16 -18.70 7.06
N ARG A 257 -15.03 -17.66 7.10
CA ARG A 257 -16.34 -17.73 7.76
C ARG A 257 -17.51 -18.00 6.79
N LYS A 258 -17.29 -18.87 5.80
CA LYS A 258 -18.34 -19.32 4.87
C LYS A 258 -19.54 -19.99 5.55
N ASP A 259 -19.36 -20.44 6.79
CA ASP A 259 -20.38 -21.04 7.64
C ASP A 259 -21.53 -20.07 7.95
N ILE A 260 -21.20 -18.78 8.16
CA ILE A 260 -22.19 -17.73 8.48
C ILE A 260 -22.25 -16.61 7.45
N MET A 261 -21.25 -16.53 6.59
CA MET A 261 -21.14 -15.54 5.51
C MET A 261 -20.95 -16.27 4.17
N PRO A 262 -22.02 -16.76 3.52
CA PRO A 262 -21.95 -17.54 2.29
C PRO A 262 -21.62 -16.65 1.06
N PHE A 263 -20.53 -15.90 1.17
CA PHE A 263 -20.04 -14.99 0.14
C PHE A 263 -18.70 -15.44 -0.41
N THR A 264 -18.37 -15.00 -1.63
CA THR A 264 -17.09 -15.26 -2.28
C THR A 264 -16.55 -13.99 -2.89
N THR A 265 -15.23 -13.93 -3.07
CA THR A 265 -14.54 -12.87 -3.82
C THR A 265 -13.74 -13.49 -4.96
N GLY A 266 -13.38 -12.69 -5.96
CA GLY A 266 -12.48 -13.06 -7.05
C GLY A 266 -11.00 -13.05 -6.69
N ILE A 267 -10.66 -12.69 -5.45
CA ILE A 267 -9.28 -12.44 -5.03
C ILE A 267 -8.46 -13.73 -4.94
N ASN A 268 -7.31 -13.72 -5.60
CA ASN A 268 -6.25 -14.70 -5.35
C ASN A 268 -5.55 -14.37 -4.02
N THR A 269 -5.97 -15.03 -2.96
CA THR A 269 -5.48 -14.75 -1.60
C THR A 269 -4.01 -15.06 -1.40
N THR A 270 -3.40 -15.92 -2.23
CA THR A 270 -1.96 -16.24 -2.15
C THR A 270 -1.06 -15.06 -2.50
N LEU A 271 -1.62 -13.99 -3.08
CA LEU A 271 -0.89 -12.75 -3.38
C LEU A 271 -0.99 -11.68 -2.27
N LEU A 272 -1.80 -11.91 -1.22
CA LEU A 272 -2.05 -10.92 -0.17
C LEU A 272 -0.77 -10.46 0.54
N ASN A 273 0.11 -11.38 0.91
CA ASN A 273 1.38 -11.03 1.57
C ASN A 273 2.31 -10.25 0.64
N ARG A 274 2.36 -10.61 -0.65
CA ARG A 274 3.13 -9.89 -1.67
C ARG A 274 2.60 -8.46 -1.84
N ALA A 275 1.27 -8.29 -1.92
CA ALA A 275 0.64 -6.98 -2.03
C ALA A 275 0.90 -6.11 -0.79
N SER A 276 0.73 -6.69 0.40
CA SER A 276 1.02 -6.02 1.67
C SER A 276 2.46 -5.52 1.74
N LYS A 277 3.44 -6.36 1.37
CA LYS A 277 4.86 -5.99 1.35
C LYS A 277 5.17 -4.91 0.31
N LEU A 278 4.59 -5.02 -0.89
CA LEU A 278 4.79 -4.03 -1.94
C LEU A 278 4.30 -2.65 -1.48
N VAL A 279 3.06 -2.56 -0.98
CA VAL A 279 2.49 -1.29 -0.52
C VAL A 279 3.27 -0.74 0.69
N SER A 280 3.65 -1.59 1.65
CA SER A 280 4.48 -1.17 2.79
C SER A 280 5.84 -0.62 2.34
N ASN A 281 6.48 -1.25 1.36
CA ASN A 281 7.77 -0.80 0.83
C ASN A 281 7.67 0.52 0.05
N VAL A 282 6.62 0.67 -0.74
CA VAL A 282 6.37 1.85 -1.57
C VAL A 282 6.03 3.06 -0.69
N THR A 283 5.09 2.90 0.25
CA THR A 283 4.66 3.99 1.13
C THR A 283 5.65 4.29 2.25
N GLY A 284 6.52 3.35 2.59
CA GLY A 284 7.38 3.43 3.76
C GLY A 284 6.66 3.15 5.08
N PHE A 285 5.39 2.75 5.06
CA PHE A 285 4.63 2.42 6.27
C PHE A 285 4.84 0.96 6.64
N PRO A 286 5.54 0.66 7.77
CA PRO A 286 5.76 -0.71 8.19
C PRO A 286 4.44 -1.36 8.63
N VAL A 287 4.24 -2.62 8.25
CA VAL A 287 3.13 -3.43 8.74
C VAL A 287 3.39 -3.81 10.19
N GLN A 288 2.43 -3.59 11.07
CA GLN A 288 2.53 -4.00 12.48
C GLN A 288 2.73 -5.51 12.56
N TYR A 289 3.60 -5.97 13.47
CA TYR A 289 3.89 -7.40 13.64
C TYR A 289 2.64 -8.23 13.95
N ASN A 290 1.72 -7.69 14.73
CA ASN A 290 0.43 -8.32 15.08
C ASN A 290 -0.73 -7.94 14.14
N LYS A 291 -0.45 -7.34 12.98
CA LYS A 291 -1.49 -7.08 11.97
C LYS A 291 -2.13 -8.40 11.57
N ALA A 292 -3.44 -8.45 11.54
CA ALA A 292 -4.16 -9.63 11.10
C ALA A 292 -3.74 -10.00 9.65
N ILE A 293 -3.71 -11.28 9.33
CA ILE A 293 -3.45 -11.88 8.02
C ILE A 293 -2.01 -11.72 7.53
N VAL A 294 -1.46 -10.51 7.47
CA VAL A 294 -0.19 -10.19 6.82
C VAL A 294 0.92 -9.80 7.79
N GLY A 295 0.61 -9.64 9.06
CA GLY A 295 1.60 -9.33 10.10
C GLY A 295 2.57 -10.48 10.31
N LYS A 296 3.80 -10.16 10.70
CA LYS A 296 4.87 -11.14 10.89
C LYS A 296 4.52 -12.23 11.91
N ASN A 297 3.74 -11.87 12.95
CA ASN A 297 3.32 -12.78 14.01
C ASN A 297 1.99 -13.48 13.72
N ALA A 298 1.34 -13.21 12.58
CA ALA A 298 0.01 -13.76 12.28
C ALA A 298 -0.04 -15.29 12.28
N PHE A 299 1.10 -15.95 12.03
CA PHE A 299 1.26 -17.41 12.01
C PHE A 299 2.38 -17.89 12.96
N SER A 300 2.65 -17.15 14.04
CA SER A 300 3.70 -17.48 15.00
C SER A 300 3.12 -17.81 16.35
N HIS A 301 3.60 -18.90 16.95
CA HIS A 301 3.20 -19.35 18.28
C HIS A 301 4.42 -19.46 19.18
N GLU A 302 4.43 -18.72 20.28
CA GLU A 302 5.53 -18.74 21.26
C GLU A 302 5.19 -19.57 22.52
N SER A 303 3.91 -19.61 22.90
CA SER A 303 3.43 -20.34 24.07
C SER A 303 3.57 -21.85 23.91
N GLY A 304 4.19 -22.53 24.89
CA GLY A 304 4.36 -23.99 24.88
C GLY A 304 3.04 -24.78 24.81
N ILE A 305 1.95 -24.25 25.39
CA ILE A 305 0.60 -24.83 25.29
C ILE A 305 0.09 -24.76 23.85
N HIS A 306 0.31 -23.65 23.16
CA HIS A 306 -0.08 -23.49 21.76
C HIS A 306 0.74 -24.42 20.86
N GLN A 307 2.05 -24.52 21.09
CA GLN A 307 2.92 -25.41 20.31
C GLN A 307 2.53 -26.88 20.49
N ASP A 308 2.20 -27.31 21.72
CA ASP A 308 1.70 -28.68 21.96
C ASP A 308 0.38 -28.96 21.26
N GLY A 309 -0.54 -27.99 21.25
CA GLY A 309 -1.78 -28.07 20.50
C GLY A 309 -1.56 -28.20 18.99
N MET A 310 -0.71 -27.33 18.43
CA MET A 310 -0.34 -27.31 17.01
C MET A 310 0.27 -28.63 16.54
N LEU A 311 1.17 -29.22 17.35
CA LEU A 311 1.79 -30.52 17.05
C LEU A 311 0.76 -31.65 16.99
N LYS A 312 -0.33 -31.55 17.75
CA LYS A 312 -1.41 -32.55 17.77
C LYS A 312 -2.40 -32.35 16.63
N ASN A 313 -2.82 -31.12 16.39
CA ASN A 313 -3.67 -30.72 15.27
C ASN A 313 -3.55 -29.20 15.04
N VAL A 314 -3.18 -28.78 13.84
CA VAL A 314 -3.02 -27.38 13.42
C VAL A 314 -4.31 -26.58 13.66
N GLU A 315 -5.48 -27.19 13.46
CA GLU A 315 -6.79 -26.55 13.65
C GLU A 315 -7.09 -26.14 15.09
N THR A 316 -6.25 -26.55 16.08
CA THR A 316 -6.41 -26.14 17.48
C THR A 316 -6.20 -24.65 17.69
N TYR A 317 -5.34 -24.01 16.86
CA TYR A 317 -4.97 -22.60 16.98
C TYR A 317 -4.90 -21.85 15.64
N GLU A 318 -5.07 -22.53 14.50
CA GLU A 318 -5.08 -21.89 13.19
C GLU A 318 -6.45 -22.00 12.53
N ILE A 319 -7.02 -20.87 12.14
CA ILE A 319 -8.28 -20.74 11.39
C ILE A 319 -8.06 -20.67 9.88
N MET A 320 -6.82 -20.53 9.44
CA MET A 320 -6.37 -20.46 8.05
C MET A 320 -4.91 -20.91 7.99
N ARG A 321 -4.47 -21.38 6.84
CA ARG A 321 -3.08 -21.80 6.62
C ARG A 321 -2.23 -20.65 6.12
N PRO A 322 -0.93 -20.58 6.46
CA PRO A 322 -0.01 -19.57 5.93
C PRO A 322 0.00 -19.51 4.40
N GLU A 323 -0.07 -20.67 3.73
CA GLU A 323 -0.07 -20.78 2.28
C GLU A 323 -1.30 -20.12 1.64
N ASP A 324 -2.42 -20.07 2.34
CA ASP A 324 -3.65 -19.42 1.86
C ASP A 324 -3.46 -17.93 1.58
N VAL A 325 -2.45 -17.32 2.20
CA VAL A 325 -2.14 -15.88 2.08
C VAL A 325 -0.75 -15.62 1.47
N GLY A 326 -0.12 -16.67 0.92
CA GLY A 326 1.19 -16.57 0.27
C GLY A 326 2.38 -16.50 1.23
N VAL A 327 2.22 -17.05 2.44
CA VAL A 327 3.32 -17.25 3.38
C VAL A 327 3.71 -18.73 3.34
N ASN A 328 4.98 -19.04 3.11
CA ASN A 328 5.43 -20.43 3.19
C ASN A 328 5.44 -20.89 4.65
N SER A 329 4.87 -22.07 4.91
CA SER A 329 4.77 -22.68 6.24
C SER A 329 6.14 -22.96 6.90
N THR A 330 7.19 -23.04 6.13
CA THR A 330 8.58 -23.13 6.57
C THR A 330 9.27 -21.77 6.56
N SER A 331 8.84 -20.87 7.43
CA SER A 331 9.72 -19.78 7.86
C SER A 331 10.82 -20.42 8.72
N LEU A 332 11.85 -20.94 8.09
CA LEU A 332 13.10 -21.29 8.76
C LEU A 332 13.61 -20.03 9.48
N MET A 333 13.43 -19.98 10.80
CA MET A 333 14.10 -18.97 11.60
C MET A 333 15.59 -19.27 11.50
N LEU A 334 16.28 -18.51 10.65
CA LEU A 334 17.72 -18.64 10.50
C LEU A 334 18.41 -18.05 11.72
N GLY A 335 19.37 -18.79 12.25
CA GLY A 335 20.16 -18.41 13.42
C GLY A 335 21.58 -18.92 13.34
N LYS A 336 22.31 -18.75 14.43
CA LYS A 336 23.73 -19.13 14.58
C LYS A 336 24.04 -20.56 14.09
N LEU A 337 23.13 -21.51 14.31
CA LEU A 337 23.29 -22.91 13.92
C LEU A 337 22.85 -23.25 12.50
N SER A 338 22.27 -22.31 11.77
CA SER A 338 21.80 -22.55 10.40
C SER A 338 22.97 -22.78 9.44
N GLY A 339 22.84 -23.81 8.58
CA GLY A 339 23.84 -24.19 7.58
C GLY A 339 23.62 -23.49 6.23
N ARG A 340 24.58 -23.66 5.29
CA ARG A 340 24.52 -23.10 3.92
C ARG A 340 23.25 -23.47 3.17
N HIS A 341 22.79 -24.71 3.31
CA HIS A 341 21.59 -25.19 2.63
C HIS A 341 20.35 -24.41 3.08
N ALA A 342 20.14 -24.27 4.40
CA ALA A 342 19.02 -23.51 4.93
C ALA A 342 19.06 -22.03 4.54
N PHE A 343 20.26 -21.43 4.47
CA PHE A 343 20.43 -20.06 4.02
C PHE A 343 20.12 -19.91 2.54
N ARG A 344 20.52 -20.87 1.69
CA ARG A 344 20.22 -20.89 0.26
C ARG A 344 18.72 -21.02 0.00
N ASP A 345 18.06 -22.00 0.62
CA ASP A 345 16.62 -22.21 0.51
C ASP A 345 15.86 -20.96 0.93
N LYS A 346 16.34 -20.29 1.98
CA LYS A 346 15.75 -19.03 2.43
C LYS A 346 15.87 -17.92 1.42
N LEU A 347 17.05 -17.75 0.81
CA LEU A 347 17.26 -16.76 -0.26
C LEU A 347 16.38 -17.02 -1.47
N GLU A 348 16.29 -18.27 -1.92
CA GLU A 348 15.43 -18.67 -3.04
C GLU A 348 13.95 -18.38 -2.74
N ASN A 349 13.49 -18.69 -1.53
CA ASN A 349 12.14 -18.38 -1.07
C ASN A 349 11.86 -16.87 -0.98
N MET A 350 12.90 -16.05 -0.77
CA MET A 350 12.82 -14.59 -0.80
C MET A 350 12.96 -14.01 -2.21
N GLY A 351 13.18 -14.85 -3.23
CA GLY A 351 13.34 -14.45 -4.63
C GLY A 351 14.75 -14.01 -5.02
N TYR A 352 15.76 -14.28 -4.18
CA TYR A 352 17.15 -13.98 -4.49
C TYR A 352 17.85 -15.20 -5.08
N VAL A 353 18.51 -15.02 -6.21
CA VAL A 353 19.41 -16.00 -6.84
C VAL A 353 20.80 -15.38 -6.89
N LEU A 354 21.75 -15.95 -6.14
CA LEU A 354 23.12 -15.47 -6.06
C LEU A 354 24.06 -16.47 -6.73
N GLU A 355 25.04 -15.94 -7.47
CA GLU A 355 26.17 -16.72 -7.98
C GLU A 355 27.03 -17.25 -6.79
N ALA A 356 27.83 -18.30 -7.05
CA ALA A 356 28.53 -19.04 -5.99
C ALA A 356 29.39 -18.15 -5.08
N GLU A 357 30.13 -17.20 -5.64
CA GLU A 357 31.02 -16.30 -4.90
C GLU A 357 30.22 -15.31 -4.04
N ALA A 358 29.21 -14.66 -4.62
CA ALA A 358 28.29 -13.75 -3.93
C ALA A 358 27.51 -14.47 -2.79
N PHE A 359 27.13 -15.73 -3.00
CA PHE A 359 26.49 -16.55 -1.98
C PHE A 359 27.42 -16.82 -0.78
N GLU A 360 28.70 -17.18 -1.01
CA GLU A 360 29.64 -17.46 0.09
C GLU A 360 29.92 -16.20 0.91
N ASP A 361 30.04 -15.04 0.28
CA ASP A 361 30.22 -13.76 0.98
C ASP A 361 28.96 -13.37 1.77
N ALA A 362 27.79 -13.48 1.18
CA ALA A 362 26.51 -13.26 1.87
C ALA A 362 26.36 -14.23 3.05
N PHE A 363 26.72 -15.52 2.91
CA PHE A 363 26.65 -16.51 3.97
C PHE A 363 27.62 -16.21 5.11
N LYS A 364 28.85 -15.77 4.83
CA LYS A 364 29.82 -15.37 5.85
C LYS A 364 29.29 -14.20 6.66
N ARG A 365 28.78 -13.15 6.00
CA ARG A 365 28.17 -11.99 6.66
C ARG A 365 26.93 -12.36 7.47
N PHE A 366 26.11 -13.29 6.96
CA PHE A 366 25.00 -13.85 7.73
C PHE A 366 25.47 -14.51 9.03
N LYS A 367 26.54 -15.28 9.01
CA LYS A 367 27.09 -15.92 10.21
C LYS A 367 27.61 -14.89 11.21
N ASP A 368 28.32 -13.86 10.73
CA ASP A 368 28.81 -12.76 11.55
C ASP A 368 27.66 -11.97 12.21
N LEU A 369 26.55 -11.81 11.49
CA LEU A 369 25.34 -11.18 12.01
C LEU A 369 24.63 -12.07 13.05
N ALA A 370 24.49 -13.36 12.74
CA ALA A 370 23.83 -14.34 13.62
C ALA A 370 24.62 -14.59 14.91
N ASP A 371 25.93 -14.33 14.95
CA ASP A 371 26.74 -14.35 16.17
C ASP A 371 26.47 -13.11 17.06
N LYS A 372 26.04 -11.99 16.47
CA LYS A 372 25.77 -10.74 17.18
C LYS A 372 24.29 -10.57 17.56
N LYS A 373 23.38 -11.27 16.87
CA LYS A 373 21.93 -11.18 17.08
C LYS A 373 21.33 -12.52 17.48
N LYS A 374 20.43 -12.48 18.45
CA LYS A 374 19.68 -13.67 18.89
C LYS A 374 18.75 -14.21 17.80
N HIS A 375 18.19 -13.34 16.99
CA HIS A 375 17.30 -13.67 15.87
C HIS A 375 17.71 -12.89 14.63
N VAL A 376 17.85 -13.56 13.49
CA VAL A 376 18.08 -12.96 12.18
C VAL A 376 16.78 -12.99 11.41
N PHE A 377 16.31 -11.82 10.99
CA PHE A 377 15.05 -11.64 10.30
C PHE A 377 15.25 -11.59 8.78
N ASP A 378 14.16 -11.74 8.04
CA ASP A 378 14.18 -11.72 6.57
C ASP A 378 14.70 -10.38 6.03
N GLU A 379 14.38 -9.30 6.72
CA GLU A 379 14.85 -7.95 6.42
C GLU A 379 16.36 -7.80 6.59
N ASP A 380 16.94 -8.49 7.59
CA ASP A 380 18.39 -8.53 7.77
C ASP A 380 19.08 -9.27 6.62
N ILE A 381 18.47 -10.38 6.20
CA ILE A 381 18.97 -11.17 5.07
C ILE A 381 18.85 -10.38 3.77
N ALA A 382 17.71 -9.72 3.53
CA ALA A 382 17.51 -8.86 2.38
C ALA A 382 18.55 -7.73 2.32
N ALA A 383 18.80 -7.07 3.47
CA ALA A 383 19.83 -6.02 3.55
C ALA A 383 21.24 -6.55 3.23
N LEU A 384 21.58 -7.75 3.73
CA LEU A 384 22.86 -8.40 3.45
C LEU A 384 23.05 -8.71 1.96
N VAL A 385 21.96 -9.16 1.30
CA VAL A 385 22.00 -9.56 -0.11
C VAL A 385 21.94 -8.33 -1.02
N ASP A 386 21.09 -7.36 -0.72
CA ASP A 386 21.02 -6.11 -1.48
C ASP A 386 22.37 -5.39 -1.49
N ASP A 387 23.06 -5.36 -0.35
CA ASP A 387 24.44 -4.86 -0.25
C ASP A 387 25.41 -5.66 -1.13
N GLU A 388 25.27 -6.98 -1.25
CA GLU A 388 26.18 -7.82 -2.01
C GLU A 388 25.94 -7.73 -3.52
N VAL A 389 24.67 -7.77 -3.95
CA VAL A 389 24.28 -7.58 -5.36
C VAL A 389 24.74 -6.22 -5.89
N MET A 390 24.77 -5.19 -5.01
CA MET A 390 25.20 -3.85 -5.39
C MET A 390 26.72 -3.66 -5.36
N ARG A 391 27.48 -4.40 -4.55
CA ARG A 391 28.94 -4.26 -4.42
C ARG A 391 29.71 -4.44 -5.72
N GLY A 392 29.23 -5.28 -6.63
CA GLY A 392 29.84 -5.48 -7.95
C GLY A 392 29.62 -4.31 -8.92
N GLN A 393 28.77 -3.34 -8.57
CA GLN A 393 28.41 -2.20 -9.40
C GLN A 393 28.57 -0.84 -8.69
N ASP A 394 29.09 -0.85 -7.43
CA ASP A 394 29.24 0.36 -6.65
C ASP A 394 30.36 1.26 -7.21
N VAL A 395 29.93 2.38 -7.76
CA VAL A 395 30.78 3.45 -8.28
C VAL A 395 31.22 4.40 -7.15
N LEU A 396 30.42 4.46 -6.07
CA LEU A 396 30.64 5.28 -4.88
C LEU A 396 30.72 4.38 -3.66
N THR A 397 31.81 4.49 -2.88
CA THR A 397 31.99 3.70 -1.65
C THR A 397 32.53 4.55 -0.50
N ILE A 398 31.93 4.40 0.69
CA ILE A 398 32.40 5.06 1.90
C ILE A 398 33.60 4.28 2.46
N LYS A 399 34.71 4.96 2.70
CA LYS A 399 35.93 4.39 3.30
C LYS A 399 36.00 4.69 4.79
N ALA A 400 35.60 5.89 5.21
CA ALA A 400 35.55 6.31 6.61
C ALA A 400 34.48 7.39 6.81
N LEU A 401 33.79 7.32 7.94
CA LEU A 401 32.85 8.33 8.40
C LEU A 401 33.10 8.61 9.88
N ARG A 402 33.20 9.88 10.24
CA ARG A 402 33.23 10.35 11.63
C ARG A 402 32.22 11.48 11.77
N VAL A 403 31.36 11.38 12.78
CA VAL A 403 30.34 12.39 13.08
C VAL A 403 30.55 12.90 14.50
N GLU A 404 30.62 14.21 14.65
CA GLU A 404 30.68 14.88 15.95
C GLU A 404 29.39 15.69 16.12
N SER A 405 28.61 15.36 17.14
CA SER A 405 27.36 16.05 17.45
C SER A 405 27.08 15.98 18.96
N GLY A 406 26.32 16.94 19.47
CA GLY A 406 25.95 16.99 20.89
C GLY A 406 25.17 18.26 21.23
N THR A 407 24.67 18.36 22.44
CA THR A 407 23.94 19.53 22.90
C THR A 407 24.83 20.80 22.87
N GLY A 408 24.45 21.81 22.08
CA GLY A 408 25.19 23.06 21.96
C GLY A 408 26.42 23.00 21.05
N ILE A 409 26.63 21.90 20.31
CA ILE A 409 27.70 21.74 19.34
C ILE A 409 27.07 21.71 17.94
N ILE A 410 27.67 22.47 17.02
CA ILE A 410 27.26 22.38 15.60
C ILE A 410 27.68 21.01 15.07
N PRO A 411 26.76 20.20 14.53
CA PRO A 411 27.09 18.90 14.00
C PRO A 411 28.08 18.99 12.83
N VAL A 412 29.11 18.14 12.87
CA VAL A 412 30.16 18.07 11.84
C VAL A 412 30.33 16.62 11.41
N ALA A 413 30.36 16.39 10.10
CA ALA A 413 30.69 15.10 9.51
C ALA A 413 31.99 15.17 8.71
N SER A 414 32.93 14.28 8.99
CA SER A 414 34.15 14.05 8.21
C SER A 414 33.99 12.72 7.47
N LEU A 415 33.96 12.79 6.14
CA LEU A 415 33.72 11.66 5.24
C LEU A 415 34.93 11.45 4.33
N THR A 416 35.40 10.21 4.24
CA THR A 416 36.31 9.76 3.19
C THR A 416 35.55 8.80 2.27
N MET A 417 35.41 9.15 1.01
CA MET A 417 34.65 8.37 0.02
C MET A 417 35.48 8.18 -1.25
N ASP A 418 35.40 6.99 -1.81
CA ASP A 418 35.90 6.67 -3.14
C ASP A 418 34.78 6.93 -4.15
N ALA A 419 35.01 7.84 -5.05
CA ALA A 419 34.12 8.21 -6.13
C ALA A 419 34.79 7.92 -7.47
N GLN A 420 34.40 6.84 -8.12
CA GLN A 420 34.92 6.43 -9.44
C GLN A 420 36.45 6.25 -9.44
N GLY A 421 37.00 5.63 -8.39
CA GLY A 421 38.44 5.42 -8.25
C GLY A 421 39.22 6.64 -7.71
N THR A 422 38.54 7.75 -7.41
CA THR A 422 39.14 8.93 -6.79
C THR A 422 38.70 9.05 -5.33
N VAL A 423 39.66 8.94 -4.41
CA VAL A 423 39.39 9.07 -2.99
C VAL A 423 39.38 10.55 -2.60
N LYS A 424 38.28 11.00 -2.01
CA LYS A 424 38.13 12.35 -1.48
C LYS A 424 37.82 12.29 0.02
N SER A 425 38.40 13.23 0.78
CA SER A 425 38.09 13.47 2.18
C SER A 425 37.55 14.88 2.34
N VAL A 426 36.39 15.00 2.94
CA VAL A 426 35.67 16.26 3.12
C VAL A 426 35.16 16.37 4.54
N THR A 427 34.98 17.60 5.03
CA THR A 427 34.42 17.86 6.36
C THR A 427 33.39 18.99 6.23
N THR A 428 32.14 18.72 6.60
CA THR A 428 31.02 19.66 6.49
C THR A 428 30.28 19.75 7.82
N SER A 429 29.62 20.88 8.04
CA SER A 429 28.66 21.08 9.13
C SER A 429 27.24 21.03 8.56
N GLY A 430 26.24 20.76 9.41
CA GLY A 430 24.83 20.76 9.05
C GLY A 430 23.94 21.14 10.22
N ASP A 431 22.64 21.31 9.96
CA ASP A 431 21.64 21.62 10.99
C ASP A 431 21.42 20.45 11.97
N GLY A 432 21.79 19.23 11.55
CA GLY A 432 21.78 18.02 12.34
C GLY A 432 22.86 17.05 11.87
N PRO A 433 23.15 15.97 12.64
CA PRO A 433 24.19 15.00 12.27
C PRO A 433 23.93 14.32 10.92
N VAL A 434 22.67 14.01 10.60
CA VAL A 434 22.28 13.43 9.28
C VAL A 434 22.49 14.44 8.16
N ASP A 435 22.11 15.69 8.37
CA ASP A 435 22.30 16.76 7.40
C ASP A 435 23.80 17.00 7.12
N ALA A 436 24.63 17.04 8.15
CA ALA A 436 26.08 17.14 8.00
C ALA A 436 26.65 15.99 7.14
N ILE A 437 26.17 14.75 7.34
CA ILE A 437 26.57 13.59 6.53
C ILE A 437 26.15 13.77 5.06
N PHE A 438 24.91 14.16 4.80
CA PHE A 438 24.41 14.32 3.42
C PHE A 438 25.10 15.46 2.69
N MET A 439 25.42 16.55 3.40
CA MET A 439 26.26 17.63 2.87
C MET A 439 27.68 17.15 2.55
N ALA A 440 28.29 16.34 3.40
CA ALA A 440 29.60 15.74 3.14
C ALA A 440 29.59 14.84 1.90
N ILE A 441 28.56 14.01 1.73
CA ILE A 441 28.42 13.17 0.53
C ILE A 441 28.27 14.04 -0.73
N ARG A 442 27.45 15.11 -0.66
CA ARG A 442 27.23 16.03 -1.78
C ARG A 442 28.50 16.79 -2.15
N GLU A 443 29.33 17.17 -1.17
CA GLU A 443 30.61 17.83 -1.42
C GLU A 443 31.66 16.85 -2.00
N ALA A 444 31.72 15.63 -1.49
CA ALA A 444 32.61 14.60 -2.00
C ALA A 444 32.24 14.17 -3.43
N TYR A 445 30.94 14.02 -3.71
CA TYR A 445 30.39 13.69 -5.01
C TYR A 445 29.25 14.65 -5.38
N PRO A 446 29.52 15.76 -6.12
CA PRO A 446 28.51 16.73 -6.51
C PRO A 446 27.42 16.11 -7.40
N HIS A 447 26.16 16.34 -7.07
CA HIS A 447 24.98 15.85 -7.79
C HIS A 447 23.79 16.79 -7.59
N THR A 448 22.80 16.69 -8.48
CA THR A 448 21.56 17.48 -8.46
C THR A 448 20.39 16.78 -7.80
N ALA A 449 20.59 15.53 -7.34
CA ALA A 449 19.55 14.75 -6.70
C ALA A 449 18.99 15.43 -5.44
N THR A 450 17.67 15.46 -5.33
CA THR A 450 16.92 16.01 -4.21
C THR A 450 16.43 14.90 -3.28
N LEU A 451 16.51 15.14 -1.97
CA LEU A 451 16.01 14.21 -0.96
C LEU A 451 14.48 14.31 -0.88
N GLN A 452 13.78 13.23 -1.21
CA GLN A 452 12.31 13.16 -1.15
C GLN A 452 11.81 12.47 0.13
N LEU A 453 12.58 11.51 0.66
CA LEU A 453 12.23 10.78 1.88
C LEU A 453 13.49 10.43 2.65
N PHE A 454 13.42 10.62 3.96
CA PHE A 454 14.35 10.06 4.94
C PHE A 454 13.55 9.42 6.05
N GLN A 455 13.68 8.11 6.21
CA GLN A 455 12.93 7.34 7.19
C GLN A 455 13.83 6.37 7.93
N ILE A 456 13.66 6.32 9.25
CA ILE A 456 14.33 5.35 10.12
C ILE A 456 13.27 4.39 10.66
N SER A 457 13.52 3.09 10.54
CA SER A 457 12.68 2.02 11.09
C SER A 457 13.53 1.14 11.98
N ALA A 458 13.07 0.85 13.20
CA ALA A 458 13.70 -0.17 14.02
C ALA A 458 13.44 -1.56 13.40
N VAL A 459 14.49 -2.32 13.12
CA VAL A 459 14.38 -3.67 12.52
C VAL A 459 14.32 -4.73 13.60
N THR A 460 14.85 -4.44 14.79
CA THR A 460 14.94 -5.38 15.90
C THR A 460 14.72 -4.69 17.24
N GLU A 461 14.38 -5.46 18.29
CA GLU A 461 14.24 -4.96 19.65
C GLU A 461 15.56 -5.12 20.44
N GLY A 462 15.78 -4.24 21.41
CA GLY A 462 16.95 -4.27 22.32
C GLY A 462 17.89 -3.08 22.14
N THR A 463 18.89 -2.98 23.00
CA THR A 463 19.92 -1.91 22.98
C THR A 463 20.91 -2.05 21.83
N ASP A 464 20.94 -3.19 21.17
CA ASP A 464 21.73 -3.57 20.00
C ASP A 464 20.88 -3.63 18.71
N ALA A 465 19.70 -3.04 18.77
CA ALA A 465 18.78 -3.00 17.64
C ALA A 465 19.41 -2.33 16.42
N GLN A 466 19.28 -2.97 15.25
CA GLN A 466 19.62 -2.31 14.00
C GLN A 466 18.50 -1.36 13.58
N ALA A 467 18.90 -0.17 13.16
CA ALA A 467 18.03 0.73 12.46
C ALA A 467 18.18 0.51 10.94
N GLN A 468 17.07 0.28 10.26
CA GLN A 468 17.03 0.38 8.80
C GLN A 468 16.72 1.82 8.42
N VAL A 469 17.57 2.40 7.60
CA VAL A 469 17.36 3.74 7.04
C VAL A 469 16.99 3.59 5.56
N SER A 470 15.91 4.27 5.16
CA SER A 470 15.47 4.40 3.78
C SER A 470 15.65 5.84 3.33
N VAL A 471 16.37 6.04 2.23
CA VAL A 471 16.60 7.34 1.59
C VAL A 471 16.03 7.30 0.18
N ARG A 472 15.13 8.21 -0.14
CA ARG A 472 14.61 8.39 -1.50
C ARG A 472 15.19 9.64 -2.11
N LEU A 473 15.86 9.48 -3.25
CA LEU A 473 16.42 10.57 -4.04
C LEU A 473 15.69 10.69 -5.37
N GLU A 474 15.52 11.93 -5.84
CA GLU A 474 14.95 12.24 -7.15
C GLU A 474 15.94 13.13 -7.92
N GLU A 475 16.16 12.81 -9.20
CA GLU A 475 17.00 13.56 -10.10
C GLU A 475 16.48 13.40 -11.54
N ASP A 476 16.24 14.52 -12.23
CA ASP A 476 15.74 14.59 -13.60
C ASP A 476 14.47 13.75 -13.83
N GLY A 477 13.53 13.79 -12.86
CA GLY A 477 12.28 13.04 -12.90
C GLY A 477 12.44 11.53 -12.60
N ARG A 478 13.64 11.09 -12.21
CA ARG A 478 13.92 9.69 -11.84
C ARG A 478 14.05 9.57 -10.34
N THR A 479 13.23 8.73 -9.76
CA THR A 479 13.24 8.45 -8.33
C THR A 479 13.89 7.10 -8.06
N VAL A 480 14.69 7.00 -7.00
CA VAL A 480 15.29 5.77 -6.48
C VAL A 480 15.24 5.75 -4.97
N THR A 481 15.18 4.55 -4.41
CA THR A 481 15.27 4.35 -2.96
C THR A 481 16.50 3.52 -2.63
N GLY A 482 17.38 4.07 -1.81
CA GLY A 482 18.49 3.37 -1.16
C GLY A 482 18.10 2.97 0.24
N LYS A 483 18.54 1.80 0.68
CA LYS A 483 18.32 1.28 2.04
C LYS A 483 19.64 0.79 2.60
N ALA A 484 19.83 0.98 3.90
CA ALA A 484 20.94 0.37 4.64
C ALA A 484 20.51 0.11 6.08
N SER A 485 21.15 -0.88 6.71
CA SER A 485 20.88 -1.23 8.10
C SER A 485 22.19 -1.29 8.86
N ASP A 486 22.23 -0.64 10.00
CA ASP A 486 23.37 -0.67 10.92
C ASP A 486 22.88 -0.48 12.37
N THR A 487 23.68 -0.87 13.34
CA THR A 487 23.43 -0.54 14.76
C THR A 487 23.65 0.95 15.03
N ASP A 488 24.51 1.61 14.24
CA ASP A 488 24.66 3.07 14.22
C ASP A 488 23.78 3.68 13.12
N THR A 489 22.76 4.43 13.53
CA THR A 489 21.82 5.10 12.62
C THR A 489 22.46 6.11 11.69
N MET A 490 23.57 6.75 12.10
CA MET A 490 24.31 7.69 11.29
C MET A 490 25.05 6.97 10.15
N VAL A 491 25.65 5.83 10.47
CA VAL A 491 26.30 4.95 9.50
C VAL A 491 25.26 4.41 8.52
N ALA A 492 24.13 3.91 9.01
CA ALA A 492 23.03 3.45 8.16
C ALA A 492 22.51 4.55 7.24
N ALA A 493 22.38 5.80 7.73
CA ALA A 493 21.96 6.94 6.92
C ALA A 493 22.92 7.25 5.77
N ALA A 494 24.23 7.25 6.05
CA ALA A 494 25.27 7.48 5.05
C ALA A 494 25.23 6.42 3.94
N TYR A 495 25.19 5.14 4.33
CA TYR A 495 25.12 4.03 3.36
C TYR A 495 23.81 4.03 2.55
N ALA A 496 22.67 4.32 3.17
CA ALA A 496 21.39 4.42 2.46
C ALA A 496 21.41 5.51 1.39
N TYR A 497 22.03 6.66 1.70
CA TYR A 497 22.17 7.76 0.75
C TYR A 497 23.10 7.41 -0.41
N VAL A 498 24.28 6.81 -0.13
CA VAL A 498 25.23 6.38 -1.17
C VAL A 498 24.63 5.27 -2.02
N ASN A 499 23.89 4.32 -1.43
CA ASN A 499 23.17 3.28 -2.18
C ASN A 499 22.13 3.88 -3.14
N ALA A 500 21.40 4.92 -2.71
CA ALA A 500 20.49 5.62 -3.60
C ALA A 500 21.24 6.30 -4.76
N LEU A 501 22.37 6.95 -4.49
CA LEU A 501 23.21 7.55 -5.55
C LEU A 501 23.77 6.51 -6.53
N ASN A 502 24.25 5.38 -6.05
CA ASN A 502 24.73 4.29 -6.92
C ASN A 502 23.61 3.79 -7.85
N LYS A 503 22.39 3.64 -7.33
CA LYS A 503 21.20 3.29 -8.14
C LYS A 503 20.89 4.35 -9.21
N LEU A 504 21.00 5.64 -8.90
CA LEU A 504 20.85 6.72 -9.88
C LEU A 504 21.91 6.62 -10.98
N LEU A 505 23.17 6.35 -10.61
CA LEU A 505 24.28 6.21 -11.55
C LEU A 505 24.07 5.04 -12.52
N VAL A 506 23.62 3.88 -12.02
CA VAL A 506 23.29 2.73 -12.87
C VAL A 506 22.12 3.07 -13.81
N LYS A 507 21.10 3.76 -13.33
CA LYS A 507 19.98 4.21 -14.18
C LYS A 507 20.41 5.23 -15.24
N ARG A 508 21.42 6.09 -14.95
CA ARG A 508 22.01 7.00 -15.95
C ARG A 508 22.73 6.25 -17.08
N GLN A 509 23.42 5.13 -16.76
CA GLN A 509 24.17 4.33 -17.75
C GLN A 509 23.28 3.49 -18.66
N LYS A 510 22.06 3.13 -18.22
CA LYS A 510 21.06 2.36 -19.01
C LYS A 510 20.26 3.25 -19.98
N GLN A 511 20.84 4.28 -20.59
CA GLN A 511 20.16 5.08 -21.61
C GLN A 511 20.30 4.45 -23.00
N ALA A 512 19.14 4.24 -23.60
CA ALA A 512 18.74 3.80 -24.93
C ALA A 512 18.86 2.29 -25.19
N PRO A 513 17.73 1.60 -25.48
CA PRO A 513 17.82 0.37 -26.24
C PRO A 513 18.38 0.71 -27.62
N GLU A 514 19.42 -0.02 -28.03
CA GLU A 514 19.85 0.01 -29.44
C GLU A 514 18.62 -0.24 -30.34
N PRO A 515 18.43 0.54 -31.41
CA PRO A 515 17.37 0.27 -32.35
C PRO A 515 17.62 -1.12 -32.95
N LEU A 516 16.62 -2.01 -32.79
CA LEU A 516 16.61 -3.31 -33.46
C LEU A 516 16.96 -3.11 -34.94
N ALA A 517 18.11 -3.64 -35.34
CA ALA A 517 18.51 -3.68 -36.74
C ALA A 517 17.43 -4.45 -37.51
N VAL A 518 16.68 -3.75 -38.32
CA VAL A 518 15.75 -4.34 -39.27
C VAL A 518 16.63 -5.14 -40.25
N ALA A 519 16.64 -6.45 -40.09
CA ALA A 519 17.19 -7.33 -41.08
C ALA A 519 16.46 -7.12 -42.41
N LYS A 520 17.21 -6.76 -43.46
CA LYS A 520 16.75 -6.70 -44.83
C LYS A 520 16.43 -8.08 -45.38
#